data_2288ff8cb8043d5b729558f945ec5804
#
_entry.id   2288ff8cb8043d5b729558f945ec5804
#
_cell.length_a   1.000
_cell.length_b   1.000
_cell.length_c   1.000
_cell.angle_alpha   90.00
_cell.angle_beta   90.00
_cell.angle_gamma   90.00
#
_symmetry.space_group_name_H-M   'P 1'
#
loop_
_entity.id
_entity.type
_entity.pdbx_description
1 polymer ?
#
loop_
_entity_poly.entity_id
_entity_poly.type
_entity_poly.pdbx_seq_one_letter_code
_entity_poly.pdbx_strand_id
1 'polypeptide(L)'
;WKPRLAFNFDYASGDGRANCTIGGNTDCKTANTFENLWGTNHIHMGYMDTIGWKNMMKPSINFQFRPTKNDHIEIWATSLNLANTKDNWYRATQTVYVYSKTNNTTRHVGNELDIIWTRFFMEGKLSFQAGYGHLFAGDYIQENLGTSTDQDWAYAQLWMNF
;
A
#
# COMPACT_ATOMS: atom_id res chain seq x y z
N TRP A 1 -20.32 19.41 -7.35
CA TRP A 1 -19.78 18.51 -6.34
C TRP A 1 -20.35 17.13 -6.60
N LYS A 2 -19.82 16.06 -6.62
CA LYS A 2 -20.36 14.70 -6.65
C LYS A 2 -19.54 13.89 -5.64
N PRO A 3 -19.83 14.03 -4.33
CA PRO A 3 -19.06 13.32 -3.32
C PRO A 3 -19.34 11.82 -3.38
N ARG A 4 -18.31 11.02 -3.18
CA ARG A 4 -18.37 9.58 -3.01
C ARG A 4 -17.52 9.22 -1.80
N LEU A 5 -18.08 8.40 -0.92
CA LEU A 5 -17.36 7.77 0.19
C LEU A 5 -17.37 6.25 -0.04
N ALA A 6 -16.22 5.62 0.08
CA ALA A 6 -16.09 4.18 -0.02
C ALA A 6 -15.24 3.62 1.13
N PHE A 7 -15.60 2.44 1.60
CA PHE A 7 -14.84 1.65 2.56
C PHE A 7 -14.33 0.42 1.82
N ASN A 8 -13.05 0.13 1.97
CA ASN A 8 -12.42 -1.03 1.35
C ASN A 8 -11.71 -1.85 2.41
N PHE A 9 -11.65 -3.15 2.18
CA PHE A 9 -10.88 -4.06 3.00
C PHE A 9 -10.22 -5.10 2.09
N ASP A 10 -8.90 -5.11 2.08
CA ASP A 10 -8.10 -6.05 1.32
C ASP A 10 -7.37 -7.00 2.27
N TYR A 11 -7.30 -8.27 1.88
CA TYR A 11 -6.63 -9.31 2.65
C TYR A 11 -5.84 -10.24 1.73
N ALA A 12 -4.61 -10.53 2.12
CA ALA A 12 -3.78 -11.55 1.50
C ALA A 12 -3.05 -12.33 2.61
N SER A 13 -3.18 -13.66 2.60
CA SER A 13 -2.57 -14.50 3.64
C SER A 13 -1.06 -14.40 3.69
N GLY A 14 -0.49 -14.55 4.88
CA GLY A 14 0.94 -14.75 5.13
C GLY A 14 1.23 -16.16 5.65
N ASP A 15 2.50 -16.58 5.62
CA ASP A 15 2.94 -17.84 6.20
C ASP A 15 3.07 -17.73 7.74
N GLY A 16 2.48 -18.69 8.45
CA GLY A 16 2.58 -18.77 9.91
C GLY A 16 3.89 -19.36 10.43
N ARG A 17 4.80 -19.77 9.53
CA ARG A 17 6.06 -20.40 9.89
C ARG A 17 7.21 -19.40 9.69
N ALA A 18 7.78 -18.95 10.80
CA ALA A 18 8.96 -18.10 10.78
C ALA A 18 10.05 -18.75 9.88
N ASN A 19 10.62 -17.97 9.00
CA ASN A 19 11.74 -18.34 8.11
C ASN A 19 11.40 -19.22 6.88
N CYS A 20 10.14 -19.55 6.60
CA CYS A 20 9.81 -20.30 5.38
C CYS A 20 9.89 -19.43 4.10
N THR A 21 9.73 -18.14 4.21
CA THR A 21 9.83 -17.16 3.11
C THR A 21 11.24 -16.59 2.95
N ILE A 22 12.10 -16.84 3.92
CA ILE A 22 13.52 -16.43 3.87
C ILE A 22 14.31 -17.61 3.34
N GLY A 23 14.76 -17.52 2.09
CA GLY A 23 15.48 -18.60 1.43
C GLY A 23 16.60 -19.22 2.28
N GLY A 24 16.58 -20.53 2.46
CA GLY A 24 17.60 -21.28 3.16
C GLY A 24 17.10 -22.29 4.20
N ASN A 25 15.84 -22.30 4.58
CA ASN A 25 15.32 -23.34 5.47
C ASN A 25 14.82 -24.53 4.63
N THR A 26 15.55 -25.64 4.69
CA THR A 26 15.27 -26.88 3.96
C THR A 26 14.01 -27.60 4.42
N ASP A 27 13.44 -27.22 5.56
CA ASP A 27 12.22 -27.82 6.13
C ASP A 27 10.92 -27.17 5.62
N CYS A 28 11.03 -26.10 4.85
CA CYS A 28 9.89 -25.39 4.27
C CYS A 28 9.47 -26.03 2.95
N LYS A 29 8.66 -27.09 3.02
CA LYS A 29 8.16 -27.81 1.84
C LYS A 29 7.04 -27.12 1.09
N THR A 30 6.38 -26.14 1.72
CA THR A 30 5.25 -25.40 1.16
C THR A 30 5.31 -23.93 1.58
N ALA A 31 5.08 -23.01 0.66
CA ALA A 31 4.86 -21.59 0.94
C ALA A 31 3.33 -21.34 1.05
N ASN A 32 2.89 -20.76 2.16
CA ASN A 32 1.47 -20.44 2.40
C ASN A 32 1.19 -18.95 2.28
N THR A 33 2.18 -18.14 1.96
CA THR A 33 1.99 -16.72 1.65
C THR A 33 1.26 -16.60 0.32
N PHE A 34 0.18 -15.82 0.28
CA PHE A 34 -0.54 -15.53 -0.95
C PHE A 34 0.41 -14.96 -2.02
N GLU A 35 0.31 -15.45 -3.25
CA GLU A 35 1.08 -14.97 -4.38
C GLU A 35 0.18 -14.25 -5.37
N ASN A 36 0.42 -12.96 -5.58
CA ASN A 36 -0.29 -12.15 -6.54
C ASN A 36 0.35 -12.28 -7.94
N LEU A 37 -0.18 -13.19 -8.75
CA LEU A 37 0.40 -13.53 -10.07
C LEU A 37 0.28 -12.39 -11.09
N TRP A 38 -0.72 -11.50 -10.97
CA TRP A 38 -1.05 -10.46 -11.96
C TRP A 38 -1.33 -9.13 -11.26
N GLY A 39 -0.38 -8.68 -10.44
CA GLY A 39 -0.59 -7.52 -9.59
C GLY A 39 -0.52 -6.19 -10.32
N THR A 40 -1.62 -5.45 -10.31
CA THR A 40 -1.58 -3.99 -10.46
C THR A 40 -1.70 -3.41 -9.06
N ASN A 41 -0.59 -3.04 -8.46
CA ASN A 41 -0.56 -2.68 -7.04
C ASN A 41 -0.82 -1.19 -6.81
N HIS A 42 -0.26 -0.34 -7.67
CA HIS A 42 -0.46 1.11 -7.59
C HIS A 42 -1.96 1.47 -7.59
N ILE A 43 -2.38 2.43 -6.81
CA ILE A 43 -3.78 2.84 -6.55
C ILE A 43 -4.51 1.86 -5.61
N HIS A 44 -4.41 0.54 -5.85
CA HIS A 44 -5.13 -0.45 -5.05
C HIS A 44 -4.48 -0.72 -3.69
N MET A 45 -3.15 -0.61 -3.62
CA MET A 45 -2.38 -0.91 -2.41
C MET A 45 -1.87 0.35 -1.68
N GLY A 46 -2.24 1.54 -2.12
CA GLY A 46 -1.72 2.83 -1.70
C GLY A 46 -0.86 3.46 -2.79
N TYR A 47 -0.80 4.77 -2.81
CA TYR A 47 -0.07 5.50 -3.85
C TYR A 47 1.45 5.50 -3.62
N MET A 48 1.90 5.27 -2.39
CA MET A 48 3.32 5.16 -2.05
C MET A 48 3.95 3.80 -2.42
N ASP A 49 3.15 2.80 -2.85
CA ASP A 49 3.59 1.44 -3.22
C ASP A 49 4.36 0.73 -2.09
N THR A 50 4.12 1.11 -0.86
CA THR A 50 4.81 0.60 0.32
C THR A 50 4.40 -0.81 0.69
N ILE A 51 3.18 -1.25 0.32
CA ILE A 51 2.67 -2.59 0.60
C ILE A 51 2.24 -3.29 -0.68
N GLY A 52 2.48 -4.60 -0.75
CA GLY A 52 2.02 -5.46 -1.84
C GLY A 52 0.86 -6.34 -1.40
N TRP A 53 0.18 -6.93 -2.35
CA TRP A 53 -0.91 -7.89 -2.08
C TRP A 53 -0.33 -9.24 -1.70
N LYS A 54 0.36 -9.28 -0.55
CA LYS A 54 1.08 -10.41 0.00
C LYS A 54 1.28 -10.20 1.50
N ASN A 55 0.86 -11.16 2.33
CA ASN A 55 0.90 -11.06 3.80
C ASN A 55 0.35 -9.72 4.31
N MET A 56 -0.82 -9.30 3.89
CA MET A 56 -1.36 -7.98 4.25
C MET A 56 -2.83 -8.01 4.64
N MET A 57 -3.20 -7.07 5.47
CA MET A 57 -4.56 -6.72 5.84
C MET A 57 -4.67 -5.19 5.82
N LYS A 58 -5.55 -4.67 4.96
CA LYS A 58 -5.59 -3.25 4.64
C LYS A 58 -7.03 -2.70 4.63
N PRO A 59 -7.57 -2.27 5.78
CA PRO A 59 -8.75 -1.42 5.79
C PRO A 59 -8.42 -0.03 5.26
N SER A 60 -9.28 0.53 4.42
CA SER A 60 -9.11 1.89 3.91
C SER A 60 -10.44 2.61 3.69
N ILE A 61 -10.37 3.94 3.77
CA ILE A 61 -11.46 4.85 3.46
C ILE A 61 -11.01 5.71 2.28
N ASN A 62 -11.86 5.81 1.28
CA ASN A 62 -11.66 6.69 0.14
C ASN A 62 -12.78 7.73 0.08
N PHE A 63 -12.40 9.00 0.05
CA PHE A 63 -13.30 10.11 -0.20
C PHE A 63 -12.91 10.79 -1.51
N GLN A 64 -13.88 10.90 -2.42
CA GLN A 64 -13.69 11.51 -3.73
C GLN A 64 -14.73 12.60 -3.95
N PHE A 65 -14.34 13.66 -4.64
CA PHE A 65 -15.29 14.69 -5.07
C PHE A 65 -14.76 15.47 -6.29
N ARG A 66 -15.68 16.15 -6.97
CA ARG A 66 -15.39 17.00 -8.12
C ARG A 66 -15.77 18.44 -7.82
N PRO A 67 -14.81 19.29 -7.39
CA PRO A 67 -15.10 20.70 -7.12
C PRO A 67 -15.53 21.44 -8.38
N THR A 68 -14.98 21.08 -9.53
CA THR A 68 -15.40 21.59 -10.86
C THR A 68 -15.63 20.41 -11.82
N LYS A 69 -16.14 20.70 -13.02
CA LYS A 69 -16.32 19.67 -14.08
C LYS A 69 -14.98 19.06 -14.54
N ASN A 70 -13.89 19.80 -14.36
CA ASN A 70 -12.57 19.41 -14.84
C ASN A 70 -11.63 18.92 -13.74
N ASP A 71 -11.99 19.07 -12.47
CA ASP A 71 -11.15 18.69 -11.34
C ASP A 71 -11.73 17.46 -10.62
N HIS A 72 -10.87 16.54 -10.24
CA HIS A 72 -11.18 15.39 -9.41
C HIS A 72 -10.17 15.32 -8.27
N ILE A 73 -10.66 15.21 -7.05
CA ILE A 73 -9.85 15.08 -5.84
C ILE A 73 -10.21 13.76 -5.18
N GLU A 74 -9.17 13.01 -4.81
CA GLU A 74 -9.26 11.77 -4.05
C GLU A 74 -8.43 11.90 -2.77
N ILE A 75 -9.00 11.43 -1.67
CA ILE A 75 -8.32 11.33 -0.38
C ILE A 75 -8.46 9.89 0.08
N TRP A 76 -7.34 9.25 0.39
CA TRP A 76 -7.29 7.91 0.95
C TRP A 76 -6.70 7.94 2.35
N ALA A 77 -7.35 7.27 3.27
CA ALA A 77 -6.80 6.96 4.59
C ALA A 77 -6.76 5.44 4.73
N THR A 78 -5.58 4.89 4.89
CA THR A 78 -5.31 3.46 4.81
C THR A 78 -4.52 3.01 6.03
N SER A 79 -4.93 1.92 6.68
CA SER A 79 -4.14 1.25 7.70
C SER A 79 -3.45 0.02 7.11
N LEU A 80 -2.13 0.01 7.17
CA LEU A 80 -1.27 -1.03 6.62
C LEU A 80 -0.88 -2.01 7.72
N ASN A 81 -1.27 -3.28 7.56
CA ASN A 81 -0.99 -4.30 8.55
C ASN A 81 -0.53 -5.60 7.89
N LEU A 82 0.31 -6.37 8.58
CA LEU A 82 0.60 -7.74 8.22
C LEU A 82 -0.57 -8.66 8.59
N ALA A 83 -0.93 -9.59 7.70
CA ALA A 83 -1.89 -10.64 8.00
C ALA A 83 -1.31 -11.62 9.04
N ASN A 84 -0.01 -11.91 8.96
CA ASN A 84 0.71 -12.78 9.89
C ASN A 84 2.03 -12.13 10.32
N THR A 85 2.26 -12.04 11.64
CA THR A 85 3.46 -11.44 12.23
C THR A 85 4.73 -12.27 12.03
N LYS A 86 4.61 -13.55 11.65
CA LYS A 86 5.74 -14.46 11.39
C LYS A 86 6.21 -14.47 9.95
N ASP A 87 5.54 -13.70 9.10
CA ASP A 87 5.92 -13.51 7.71
C ASP A 87 6.46 -12.09 7.49
N ASN A 88 7.06 -11.83 6.34
CA ASN A 88 7.72 -10.58 6.02
C ASN A 88 6.73 -9.49 5.58
N TRP A 89 7.20 -8.24 5.60
CA TRP A 89 6.54 -7.15 4.91
C TRP A 89 6.99 -7.13 3.44
N TYR A 90 6.02 -7.18 2.52
CA TYR A 90 6.23 -7.17 1.08
C TYR A 90 5.75 -5.84 0.48
N ARG A 91 6.54 -5.31 -0.45
CA ARG A 91 6.16 -4.11 -1.21
C ARG A 91 5.37 -4.46 -2.48
N ALA A 92 4.89 -3.43 -3.18
CA ALA A 92 4.07 -3.55 -4.38
C ALA A 92 4.66 -4.49 -5.46
N THR A 93 5.98 -4.59 -5.58
CA THR A 93 6.67 -5.51 -6.50
C THR A 93 6.66 -6.98 -6.06
N GLN A 94 5.98 -7.33 -4.98
CA GLN A 94 5.90 -8.68 -4.37
C GLN A 94 7.21 -9.18 -3.76
N THR A 95 8.25 -8.37 -3.75
CA THR A 95 9.53 -8.69 -3.10
C THR A 95 9.48 -8.30 -1.62
N VAL A 96 10.29 -8.96 -0.80
CA VAL A 96 10.42 -8.58 0.61
C VAL A 96 10.94 -7.15 0.70
N TYR A 97 10.22 -6.32 1.44
CA TYR A 97 10.62 -4.96 1.76
C TYR A 97 11.37 -4.91 3.08
N VAL A 98 10.81 -5.56 4.11
CA VAL A 98 11.46 -5.73 5.41
C VAL A 98 11.32 -7.18 5.85
N TYR A 99 12.43 -7.78 6.23
CA TYR A 99 12.45 -9.10 6.87
C TYR A 99 11.99 -8.95 8.32
N SER A 100 10.93 -9.65 8.67
CA SER A 100 10.48 -9.71 10.06
C SER A 100 11.49 -10.42 10.94
N LYS A 101 11.76 -9.86 12.12
CA LYS A 101 12.52 -10.57 13.14
C LYS A 101 11.79 -11.83 13.59
N THR A 102 12.51 -12.88 13.95
CA THR A 102 11.93 -14.16 14.37
C THR A 102 11.01 -14.03 15.60
N ASN A 103 11.25 -13.03 16.43
CA ASN A 103 10.47 -12.69 17.61
C ASN A 103 9.48 -11.54 17.37
N ASN A 104 9.22 -11.15 16.12
CA ASN A 104 8.27 -10.09 15.80
C ASN A 104 6.88 -10.41 16.33
N THR A 105 6.28 -9.48 17.07
CA THR A 105 4.95 -9.60 17.66
C THR A 105 3.95 -8.60 17.09
N THR A 106 4.42 -7.55 16.42
CA THR A 106 3.60 -6.48 15.88
C THR A 106 3.22 -6.73 14.42
N ARG A 107 2.07 -6.24 14.03
CA ARG A 107 1.57 -6.32 12.65
C ARG A 107 1.32 -4.95 12.01
N HIS A 108 1.16 -3.89 12.82
CA HIS A 108 0.82 -2.57 12.32
C HIS A 108 2.06 -1.91 11.69
N VAL A 109 2.08 -1.89 10.34
CA VAL A 109 3.16 -1.28 9.56
C VAL A 109 3.08 0.23 9.63
N GLY A 110 1.87 0.78 9.55
CA GLY A 110 1.63 2.22 9.61
C GLY A 110 0.27 2.62 9.06
N ASN A 111 0.06 3.93 9.01
CA ASN A 111 -1.11 4.52 8.37
C ASN A 111 -0.65 5.41 7.21
N GLU A 112 -1.22 5.23 6.04
CA GLU A 112 -0.93 6.03 4.85
C GLU A 112 -2.10 6.98 4.58
N LEU A 113 -1.79 8.25 4.34
CA LEU A 113 -2.73 9.27 3.92
C LEU A 113 -2.30 9.80 2.55
N ASP A 114 -3.14 9.62 1.54
CA ASP A 114 -2.89 10.10 0.19
C ASP A 114 -3.89 11.17 -0.20
N ILE A 115 -3.41 12.19 -0.90
CA ILE A 115 -4.22 13.23 -1.53
C ILE A 115 -3.82 13.33 -2.98
N ILE A 116 -4.76 13.10 -3.89
CA ILE A 116 -4.55 13.09 -5.32
C ILE A 116 -5.48 14.12 -5.97
N TRP A 117 -4.91 14.99 -6.78
CA TRP A 117 -5.64 15.93 -7.61
C TRP A 117 -5.41 15.64 -9.07
N THR A 118 -6.49 15.47 -9.83
CA THR A 118 -6.47 15.30 -11.28
C THR A 118 -7.24 16.43 -11.95
N ARG A 119 -6.63 17.07 -12.95
CA ARG A 119 -7.27 18.08 -13.78
C ARG A 119 -7.29 17.65 -15.24
N PHE A 120 -8.48 17.73 -15.83
CA PHE A 120 -8.72 17.38 -17.22
C PHE A 120 -8.77 18.63 -18.09
N PHE A 121 -8.12 18.57 -19.24
CA PHE A 121 -8.06 19.59 -20.28
C PHE A 121 -8.51 19.03 -21.63
N MET A 122 -8.91 19.89 -22.56
CA MET A 122 -9.25 19.47 -23.92
C MET A 122 -10.26 18.31 -23.96
N GLU A 123 -11.33 18.42 -23.17
CA GLU A 123 -12.37 17.38 -23.08
C GLU A 123 -11.83 15.99 -22.66
N GLY A 124 -10.76 15.97 -21.87
CA GLY A 124 -10.14 14.75 -21.37
C GLY A 124 -9.02 14.17 -22.24
N LYS A 125 -8.68 14.80 -23.35
CA LYS A 125 -7.53 14.37 -24.17
C LYS A 125 -6.19 14.62 -23.48
N LEU A 126 -6.12 15.62 -22.62
CA LEU A 126 -4.95 15.92 -21.78
C LEU A 126 -5.40 15.90 -20.33
N SER A 127 -4.63 15.26 -19.45
CA SER A 127 -4.84 15.31 -18.01
C SER A 127 -3.53 15.47 -17.26
N PHE A 128 -3.58 16.28 -16.22
CA PHE A 128 -2.50 16.46 -15.25
C PHE A 128 -2.94 15.88 -13.92
N GLN A 129 -2.07 15.13 -13.27
CA GLN A 129 -2.30 14.64 -11.92
C GLN A 129 -1.10 14.98 -11.03
N ALA A 130 -1.38 15.42 -9.82
CA ALA A 130 -0.41 15.55 -8.75
C ALA A 130 -0.91 14.80 -7.53
N GLY A 131 -0.02 14.12 -6.84
CA GLY A 131 -0.33 13.37 -5.63
C GLY A 131 0.73 13.60 -4.55
N TYR A 132 0.27 13.52 -3.31
CA TYR A 132 1.09 13.51 -2.11
C TYR A 132 0.61 12.41 -1.20
N GLY A 133 1.55 11.61 -0.69
CA GLY A 133 1.34 10.55 0.28
C GLY A 133 2.22 10.74 1.51
N HIS A 134 1.68 10.43 2.68
CA HIS A 134 2.40 10.44 3.95
C HIS A 134 2.15 9.13 4.68
N LEU A 135 3.23 8.43 5.03
CA LEU A 135 3.20 7.22 5.84
C LEU A 135 3.61 7.55 7.27
N PHE A 136 2.67 7.44 8.20
CA PHE A 136 2.92 7.43 9.63
C PHE A 136 3.43 6.05 10.04
N ALA A 137 4.68 5.96 10.49
CA ALA A 137 5.31 4.70 10.83
C ALA A 137 4.63 4.02 12.03
N GLY A 138 4.32 2.73 11.87
CA GLY A 138 3.71 1.91 12.94
C GLY A 138 4.72 1.11 13.75
N ASP A 139 4.19 0.37 14.72
CA ASP A 139 4.98 -0.42 15.69
C ASP A 139 5.84 -1.48 15.01
N TYR A 140 5.39 -2.04 13.87
CA TYR A 140 6.18 -3.00 13.11
C TYR A 140 7.50 -2.42 12.62
N ILE A 141 7.49 -1.18 12.14
CA ILE A 141 8.69 -0.48 11.67
C ILE A 141 9.63 -0.26 12.87
N GLN A 142 9.10 0.21 13.99
CA GLN A 142 9.89 0.40 15.21
C GLN A 142 10.52 -0.90 15.71
N GLU A 143 9.75 -2.00 15.77
CA GLU A 143 10.23 -3.28 16.28
C GLU A 143 11.31 -3.90 15.36
N ASN A 144 11.10 -3.85 14.04
CA ASN A 144 11.97 -4.55 13.09
C ASN A 144 13.16 -3.71 12.60
N LEU A 145 13.01 -2.39 12.46
CA LEU A 145 14.05 -1.49 11.96
C LEU A 145 14.69 -0.61 13.05
N GLY A 146 14.07 -0.51 14.24
CA GLY A 146 14.57 0.34 15.33
C GLY A 146 14.36 1.84 15.10
N THR A 147 13.48 2.21 14.20
CA THR A 147 13.10 3.60 13.89
C THR A 147 11.58 3.74 13.77
N SER A 148 11.07 4.93 14.02
CA SER A 148 9.68 5.32 13.78
C SER A 148 9.58 6.53 12.86
N THR A 149 10.55 6.66 11.93
CA THR A 149 10.59 7.79 11.01
C THR A 149 9.49 7.66 9.96
N ASP A 150 8.64 8.68 9.89
CA ASP A 150 7.62 8.81 8.87
C ASP A 150 8.23 9.06 7.48
N GLN A 151 7.46 8.80 6.43
CA GLN A 151 7.91 8.97 5.05
C GLN A 151 6.93 9.83 4.27
N ASP A 152 7.48 10.72 3.45
CA ASP A 152 6.75 11.55 2.51
C ASP A 152 7.01 11.11 1.07
N TRP A 153 6.00 11.22 0.22
CA TRP A 153 6.11 10.94 -1.19
C TRP A 153 5.24 11.90 -2.00
N ALA A 154 5.75 12.36 -3.13
CA ALA A 154 5.00 13.24 -4.02
C ALA A 154 5.34 12.94 -5.48
N TYR A 155 4.36 13.16 -6.36
CA TYR A 155 4.53 13.01 -7.80
C TYR A 155 3.69 14.02 -8.57
N ALA A 156 4.10 14.21 -9.83
CA ALA A 156 3.30 14.87 -10.85
C ALA A 156 3.43 14.12 -12.17
N GLN A 157 2.33 13.98 -12.90
CA GLN A 157 2.33 13.30 -14.20
C GLN A 157 1.34 13.95 -15.17
N LEU A 158 1.64 13.79 -16.45
CA LEU A 158 0.84 14.29 -17.56
C LEU A 158 0.51 13.13 -18.50
N TRP A 159 -0.76 12.99 -18.88
CA TRP A 159 -1.19 12.03 -19.89
C TRP A 159 -1.81 12.74 -21.08
N MET A 160 -1.50 12.25 -22.25
CA MET A 160 -2.12 12.69 -23.48
C MET A 160 -2.65 11.48 -24.25
N ASN A 161 -3.92 11.54 -24.64
CA ASN A 161 -4.60 10.54 -25.45
C ASN A 161 -4.74 11.08 -26.88
N PHE A 162 -4.22 10.35 -27.85
CA PHE A 162 -4.25 10.69 -29.28
C PHE A 162 -5.38 10.02 -30.01
#